data_e4017e5b64d5207ac2bbb959fc06dad5
#
_entry.id   e4017e5b64d5207ac2bbb959fc06dad5
#
_cell.length_a   1.000
_cell.length_b   1.000
_cell.length_c   1.000
_cell.angle_alpha   90.00
_cell.angle_beta   90.00
_cell.angle_gamma   90.00
#
_symmetry.space_group_name_H-M   'P 1'
#
loop_
_entity.id
_entity.type
_entity.pdbx_description
1 polymer ?
#
loop_
_entity_poly.entity_id
_entity_poly.type
_entity_poly.pdbx_seq_one_letter_code
_entity_poly.pdbx_strand_id
1 'polypeptide(L)'
;MKYINHVNERIGDVSQDKGTIIVDSSISLNGINKRVLDQMGVSYRCLINDEDVIQLAKEKNITRAMAAVEKATEIEGPKVFAFGGAPTALFHLLDLIKEKKVDVDAIIGVPVGFINVLESKEALLATDLPVMVNEGRKGGSTLVVAIINAIIYQMQTIVTDDYVRYSTALNDKKG
;
A
#
# COMPACT_ATOMS: atom_id res chain seq x y z
N MET A 1 -6.86 -13.53 4.84
CA MET A 1 -6.38 -12.61 3.76
C MET A 1 -7.08 -13.01 2.48
N LYS A 2 -7.68 -12.07 1.79
CA LYS A 2 -8.25 -12.28 0.45
C LYS A 2 -7.42 -11.53 -0.57
N TYR A 3 -7.16 -12.16 -1.72
CA TYR A 3 -6.40 -11.60 -2.84
C TYR A 3 -7.28 -11.66 -4.07
N ILE A 4 -7.39 -10.56 -4.80
CA ILE A 4 -8.18 -10.48 -6.02
C ILE A 4 -7.30 -9.93 -7.14
N ASN A 5 -7.49 -10.47 -8.37
CA ASN A 5 -6.90 -9.98 -9.62
C ASN A 5 -5.37 -9.88 -9.60
N HIS A 6 -4.67 -10.95 -9.14
CA HIS A 6 -3.20 -11.03 -9.19
C HIS A 6 -2.47 -9.85 -8.53
N VAL A 7 -3.00 -9.37 -7.39
CA VAL A 7 -2.49 -8.17 -6.71
C VAL A 7 -0.98 -8.22 -6.42
N ASN A 8 -0.42 -9.39 -6.09
CA ASN A 8 1.02 -9.53 -5.84
C ASN A 8 1.84 -9.26 -7.10
N GLU A 9 1.39 -9.78 -8.26
CA GLU A 9 2.02 -9.56 -9.56
C GLU A 9 1.93 -8.09 -9.93
N ARG A 10 0.76 -7.46 -9.76
CA ARG A 10 0.58 -6.02 -10.06
C ARG A 10 1.43 -5.11 -9.18
N ILE A 11 1.57 -5.40 -7.88
CA ILE A 11 2.51 -4.65 -7.02
C ILE A 11 3.95 -4.88 -7.49
N GLY A 12 4.25 -6.09 -7.98
CA GLY A 12 5.50 -6.42 -8.62
C GLY A 12 5.77 -5.57 -9.87
N ASP A 13 4.80 -5.51 -10.79
CA ASP A 13 4.88 -4.70 -12.01
C ASP A 13 5.11 -3.22 -11.70
N VAL A 14 4.31 -2.66 -10.77
CA VAL A 14 4.48 -1.27 -10.29
C VAL A 14 5.90 -1.01 -9.79
N SER A 15 6.50 -2.00 -9.12
CA SER A 15 7.86 -1.89 -8.63
C SER A 15 8.89 -1.96 -9.76
N GLN A 16 8.67 -2.76 -10.81
CA GLN A 16 9.55 -2.80 -11.99
C GLN A 16 9.43 -1.53 -12.84
N ASP A 17 8.23 -0.97 -12.94
CA ASP A 17 7.94 0.25 -13.69
C ASP A 17 8.28 1.54 -12.92
N LYS A 18 9.03 1.43 -11.81
CA LYS A 18 9.43 2.55 -10.95
C LYS A 18 8.24 3.36 -10.43
N GLY A 19 7.15 2.70 -10.11
CA GLY A 19 5.95 3.32 -9.59
C GLY A 19 6.08 3.80 -8.14
N THR A 20 4.97 4.23 -7.57
CA THR A 20 4.93 4.80 -6.22
C THR A 20 4.03 3.99 -5.29
N ILE A 21 4.55 3.63 -4.12
CA ILE A 21 3.77 3.08 -3.01
C ILE A 21 3.34 4.23 -2.10
N ILE A 22 2.03 4.39 -1.93
CA ILE A 22 1.42 5.44 -1.14
C ILE A 22 0.78 4.82 0.09
N VAL A 23 1.24 5.21 1.28
CA VAL A 23 0.75 4.69 2.55
C VAL A 23 0.00 5.77 3.33
N ASP A 24 -1.00 5.36 4.12
CA ASP A 24 -1.89 6.26 4.87
C ASP A 24 -1.33 6.75 6.20
N SER A 25 -0.15 6.27 6.62
CA SER A 25 0.43 6.63 7.91
C SER A 25 1.95 6.68 7.92
N SER A 26 2.50 7.55 8.76
CA SER A 26 3.95 7.61 9.01
C SER A 26 4.51 6.32 9.61
N ILE A 27 3.70 5.56 10.35
CA ILE A 27 4.09 4.25 10.89
C ILE A 27 4.37 3.29 9.74
N SER A 28 3.45 3.21 8.77
CA SER A 28 3.65 2.39 7.57
C SER A 28 4.89 2.83 6.79
N LEU A 29 5.05 4.15 6.56
CA LEU A 29 6.20 4.69 5.84
C LEU A 29 7.55 4.38 6.51
N ASN A 30 7.58 4.37 7.85
CA ASN A 30 8.81 4.11 8.59
C ASN A 30 9.12 2.62 8.76
N GLY A 31 8.12 1.75 8.63
CA GLY A 31 8.27 0.31 8.77
C GLY A 31 8.66 -0.43 7.49
N ILE A 32 8.38 0.13 6.31
CA ILE A 32 8.76 -0.49 5.03
C ILE A 32 10.26 -0.43 4.82
N ASN A 33 10.81 -1.45 4.15
CA ASN A 33 12.25 -1.52 3.88
C ASN A 33 12.63 -0.60 2.71
N LYS A 34 12.92 0.65 3.05
CA LYS A 34 13.28 1.70 2.10
C LYS A 34 14.52 1.34 1.28
N ARG A 35 15.52 0.70 1.91
CA ARG A 35 16.75 0.28 1.21
C ARG A 35 16.44 -0.62 0.02
N VAL A 36 15.52 -1.57 0.20
CA VAL A 36 15.11 -2.49 -0.87
C VAL A 36 14.36 -1.74 -1.96
N LEU A 37 13.41 -0.89 -1.57
CA LEU A 37 12.64 -0.07 -2.51
C LEU A 37 13.55 0.87 -3.31
N ASP A 38 14.52 1.52 -2.66
CA ASP A 38 15.51 2.38 -3.32
C ASP A 38 16.34 1.60 -4.35
N GLN A 39 16.78 0.38 -4.01
CA GLN A 39 17.50 -0.51 -4.94
C GLN A 39 16.64 -0.92 -6.15
N MET A 40 15.34 -1.04 -5.97
CA MET A 40 14.37 -1.35 -7.03
C MET A 40 13.93 -0.11 -7.81
N GLY A 41 14.30 1.09 -7.36
CA GLY A 41 13.87 2.36 -7.97
C GLY A 41 12.41 2.71 -7.72
N VAL A 42 11.78 2.13 -6.68
CA VAL A 42 10.38 2.35 -6.30
C VAL A 42 10.28 3.55 -5.37
N SER A 43 9.42 4.49 -5.70
CA SER A 43 9.09 5.61 -4.83
C SER A 43 8.11 5.19 -3.72
N TYR A 44 8.20 5.86 -2.57
CA TYR A 44 7.29 5.62 -1.45
C TYR A 44 6.94 6.95 -0.77
N ARG A 45 5.66 7.16 -0.48
CA ARG A 45 5.13 8.42 0.04
C ARG A 45 4.10 8.20 1.13
N CYS A 46 4.09 9.14 2.08
CA CYS A 46 3.01 9.33 3.04
C CYS A 46 2.78 10.84 3.15
N LEU A 47 1.70 11.31 2.57
CA LEU A 47 1.42 12.75 2.39
C LEU A 47 0.66 13.39 3.55
N ILE A 48 0.29 12.62 4.58
CA ILE A 48 -0.65 13.05 5.65
C ILE A 48 -0.15 14.25 6.47
N ASN A 49 1.14 14.51 6.45
CA ASN A 49 1.77 15.62 7.19
C ASN A 49 2.30 16.74 6.28
N ASP A 50 2.08 16.64 4.97
CA ASP A 50 2.50 17.67 4.04
C ASP A 50 1.64 18.93 4.25
N GLU A 51 2.26 20.10 4.19
CA GLU A 51 1.59 21.38 4.53
C GLU A 51 0.41 21.66 3.61
N ASP A 52 0.55 21.40 2.32
CA ASP A 52 -0.51 21.55 1.32
C ASP A 52 -1.68 20.58 1.54
N VAL A 53 -1.40 19.37 2.03
CA VAL A 53 -2.43 18.40 2.44
C VAL A 53 -3.19 18.89 3.67
N ILE A 54 -2.48 19.45 4.65
CA ILE A 54 -3.10 20.01 5.86
C ILE A 54 -3.99 21.20 5.49
N GLN A 55 -3.54 22.05 4.59
CA GLN A 55 -4.31 23.18 4.09
C GLN A 55 -5.55 22.73 3.31
N LEU A 56 -5.39 21.81 2.36
CA LEU A 56 -6.48 21.24 1.57
C LEU A 56 -7.55 20.59 2.46
N ALA A 57 -7.15 19.87 3.50
CA ALA A 57 -8.07 19.27 4.45
C ALA A 57 -8.96 20.31 5.16
N LYS A 58 -8.37 21.46 5.54
CA LYS A 58 -9.10 22.57 6.16
C LYS A 58 -10.05 23.25 5.18
N GLU A 59 -9.57 23.55 3.96
CA GLU A 59 -10.35 24.26 2.93
C GLU A 59 -11.59 23.43 2.50
N LYS A 60 -11.42 22.12 2.33
CA LYS A 60 -12.51 21.23 1.93
C LYS A 60 -13.31 20.65 3.09
N ASN A 61 -12.93 20.93 4.34
CA ASN A 61 -13.54 20.34 5.55
C ASN A 61 -13.59 18.82 5.51
N ILE A 62 -12.48 18.18 5.08
CA ILE A 62 -12.28 16.73 5.03
C ILE A 62 -11.14 16.32 5.96
N THR A 63 -10.98 14.99 6.18
CA THR A 63 -9.86 14.51 6.98
C THR A 63 -8.53 14.67 6.23
N ARG A 64 -7.42 14.80 6.96
CA ARG A 64 -6.08 14.83 6.33
C ARG A 64 -5.80 13.57 5.50
N ALA A 65 -6.30 12.42 5.94
CA ALA A 65 -6.14 11.19 5.19
C ALA A 65 -6.88 11.22 3.84
N MET A 66 -8.08 11.80 3.77
CA MET A 66 -8.79 12.03 2.51
C MET A 66 -8.07 13.04 1.63
N ALA A 67 -7.61 14.16 2.19
CA ALA A 67 -6.84 15.16 1.45
C ALA A 67 -5.51 14.58 0.92
N ALA A 68 -4.85 13.71 1.68
CA ALA A 68 -3.65 13.01 1.24
C ALA A 68 -3.93 12.10 0.02
N VAL A 69 -5.09 11.44 -0.01
CA VAL A 69 -5.52 10.66 -1.18
C VAL A 69 -5.75 11.57 -2.38
N GLU A 70 -6.40 12.72 -2.23
CA GLU A 70 -6.58 13.67 -3.33
C GLU A 70 -5.23 14.15 -3.87
N LYS A 71 -4.31 14.55 -3.01
CA LYS A 71 -2.97 14.98 -3.45
C LYS A 71 -2.18 13.85 -4.12
N ALA A 72 -2.38 12.61 -3.68
CA ALA A 72 -1.75 11.47 -4.30
C ALA A 72 -2.24 11.19 -5.73
N THR A 73 -3.41 11.71 -6.13
CA THR A 73 -3.86 11.62 -7.53
C THR A 73 -2.98 12.39 -8.50
N GLU A 74 -2.29 13.44 -8.01
CA GLU A 74 -1.38 14.27 -8.79
C GLU A 74 -0.02 13.58 -9.07
N ILE A 75 0.29 12.47 -8.38
CA ILE A 75 1.51 11.70 -8.63
C ILE A 75 1.37 10.98 -9.96
N GLU A 76 2.33 11.16 -10.85
CA GLU A 76 2.36 10.47 -12.14
C GLU A 76 2.85 9.02 -12.04
N GLY A 77 2.50 8.22 -13.04
CA GLY A 77 2.93 6.83 -13.17
C GLY A 77 2.14 5.83 -12.32
N PRO A 78 2.59 4.56 -12.31
CA PRO A 78 1.91 3.47 -11.61
C PRO A 78 1.84 3.69 -10.10
N LYS A 79 0.71 3.34 -9.48
CA LYS A 79 0.45 3.61 -8.05
C LYS A 79 -0.13 2.41 -7.32
N VAL A 80 0.43 2.14 -6.14
CA VAL A 80 -0.14 1.23 -5.14
C VAL A 80 -0.54 2.03 -3.92
N PHE A 81 -1.79 1.95 -3.51
CA PHE A 81 -2.26 2.54 -2.26
C PHE A 81 -2.33 1.50 -1.15
N ALA A 82 -1.91 1.85 0.06
CA ALA A 82 -1.96 0.96 1.22
C ALA A 82 -2.55 1.66 2.45
N PHE A 83 -3.68 1.12 2.93
CA PHE A 83 -4.45 1.65 4.05
C PHE A 83 -4.42 0.72 5.24
N GLY A 84 -3.92 1.22 6.37
CA GLY A 84 -3.88 0.52 7.65
C GLY A 84 -4.69 1.19 8.76
N GLY A 85 -4.92 2.49 8.68
CA GLY A 85 -5.55 3.26 9.73
C GLY A 85 -6.76 4.12 9.33
N ALA A 86 -7.01 4.30 8.02
CA ALA A 86 -7.97 5.29 7.54
C ALA A 86 -9.05 4.70 6.61
N PRO A 87 -10.11 4.04 7.16
CA PRO A 87 -11.21 3.50 6.34
C PRO A 87 -11.90 4.57 5.49
N THR A 88 -12.05 5.79 6.01
CA THR A 88 -12.66 6.93 5.29
C THR A 88 -11.85 7.36 4.09
N ALA A 89 -10.52 7.33 4.18
CA ALA A 89 -9.63 7.62 3.05
C ALA A 89 -9.70 6.53 1.98
N LEU A 90 -9.88 5.27 2.37
CA LEU A 90 -10.12 4.18 1.43
C LEU A 90 -11.42 4.38 0.66
N PHE A 91 -12.53 4.73 1.33
CA PHE A 91 -13.78 5.08 0.64
C PHE A 91 -13.59 6.23 -0.33
N HIS A 92 -12.90 7.29 0.12
CA HIS A 92 -12.64 8.45 -0.71
C HIS A 92 -11.86 8.11 -1.97
N LEU A 93 -10.83 7.23 -1.86
CA LEU A 93 -10.11 6.73 -3.04
C LEU A 93 -11.04 5.97 -3.99
N LEU A 94 -11.91 5.10 -3.47
CA LEU A 94 -12.86 4.36 -4.30
C LEU A 94 -13.83 5.27 -5.05
N ASP A 95 -14.25 6.39 -4.43
CA ASP A 95 -15.09 7.38 -5.09
C ASP A 95 -14.34 8.11 -6.21
N LEU A 96 -13.07 8.52 -5.97
CA LEU A 96 -12.23 9.14 -6.99
C LEU A 96 -11.97 8.21 -8.18
N ILE A 97 -11.80 6.90 -7.93
CA ILE A 97 -11.65 5.90 -9.01
C ILE A 97 -12.94 5.79 -9.83
N LYS A 98 -14.11 5.72 -9.17
CA LYS A 98 -15.43 5.69 -9.86
C LYS A 98 -15.64 6.93 -10.72
N GLU A 99 -15.18 8.09 -10.25
CA GLU A 99 -15.24 9.36 -10.96
C GLU A 99 -14.16 9.49 -12.07
N LYS A 100 -13.31 8.47 -12.24
CA LYS A 100 -12.17 8.45 -13.18
C LYS A 100 -11.18 9.60 -12.99
N LYS A 101 -10.99 10.01 -11.73
CA LYS A 101 -10.03 11.05 -11.34
C LYS A 101 -8.64 10.50 -11.04
N VAL A 102 -8.52 9.20 -10.86
CA VAL A 102 -7.24 8.54 -10.60
C VAL A 102 -7.25 7.11 -11.15
N ASP A 103 -6.13 6.71 -11.72
CA ASP A 103 -5.83 5.32 -12.06
C ASP A 103 -4.97 4.71 -10.94
N VAL A 104 -5.33 3.49 -10.54
CA VAL A 104 -4.67 2.77 -9.45
C VAL A 104 -4.37 1.35 -9.90
N ASP A 105 -3.13 0.92 -9.73
CA ASP A 105 -2.69 -0.41 -10.16
C ASP A 105 -3.00 -1.49 -9.14
N ALA A 106 -2.92 -1.18 -7.84
CA ALA A 106 -3.30 -2.09 -6.78
C ALA A 106 -3.64 -1.36 -5.46
N ILE A 107 -4.45 -2.02 -4.62
CA ILE A 107 -4.79 -1.50 -3.29
C ILE A 107 -4.58 -2.57 -2.22
N ILE A 108 -3.83 -2.22 -1.17
CA ILE A 108 -3.74 -2.98 0.08
C ILE A 108 -4.68 -2.32 1.09
N GLY A 109 -5.85 -2.94 1.34
CA GLY A 109 -6.86 -2.42 2.24
C GLY A 109 -6.98 -3.27 3.51
N VAL A 110 -6.22 -2.93 4.53
CA VAL A 110 -6.19 -3.66 5.81
C VAL A 110 -6.43 -2.74 7.01
N PRO A 111 -7.41 -1.82 6.95
CA PRO A 111 -7.67 -0.92 8.07
C PRO A 111 -8.09 -1.68 9.32
N VAL A 112 -7.75 -1.11 10.49
CA VAL A 112 -8.14 -1.58 11.82
C VAL A 112 -9.13 -0.62 12.46
N GLY A 113 -10.05 -1.13 13.26
CA GLY A 113 -10.99 -0.31 14.05
C GLY A 113 -12.40 -0.84 14.10
N PHE A 114 -13.33 0.01 14.54
CA PHE A 114 -14.73 -0.36 14.78
C PHE A 114 -15.71 0.32 13.81
N ILE A 115 -15.39 1.51 13.33
CA ILE A 115 -16.28 2.33 12.51
C ILE A 115 -15.81 2.27 11.05
N ASN A 116 -16.71 1.92 10.14
CA ASN A 116 -16.49 1.85 8.69
C ASN A 116 -15.39 0.88 8.21
N VAL A 117 -14.83 0.04 9.09
CA VAL A 117 -13.73 -0.87 8.74
C VAL A 117 -14.22 -2.02 7.89
N LEU A 118 -15.29 -2.70 8.30
CA LEU A 118 -15.86 -3.83 7.55
C LEU A 118 -16.41 -3.33 6.22
N GLU A 119 -17.16 -2.26 6.26
CA GLU A 119 -17.83 -1.65 5.12
C GLU A 119 -16.82 -1.19 4.06
N SER A 120 -15.69 -0.61 4.49
CA SER A 120 -14.62 -0.20 3.56
C SER A 120 -13.92 -1.39 2.90
N LYS A 121 -13.72 -2.48 3.63
CA LYS A 121 -13.16 -3.72 3.09
C LYS A 121 -14.11 -4.42 2.12
N GLU A 122 -15.41 -4.45 2.45
CA GLU A 122 -16.43 -5.00 1.57
C GLU A 122 -16.56 -4.18 0.29
N ALA A 123 -16.56 -2.85 0.39
CA ALA A 123 -16.57 -1.97 -0.76
C ALA A 123 -15.34 -2.18 -1.66
N LEU A 124 -14.16 -2.37 -1.06
CA LEU A 124 -12.94 -2.66 -1.81
C LEU A 124 -13.01 -4.03 -2.51
N LEU A 125 -13.51 -5.06 -1.83
CA LEU A 125 -13.69 -6.40 -2.39
C LEU A 125 -14.75 -6.47 -3.51
N ALA A 126 -15.65 -5.51 -3.56
CA ALA A 126 -16.67 -5.40 -4.61
C ALA A 126 -16.15 -4.74 -5.90
N THR A 127 -14.89 -4.30 -5.92
CA THR A 127 -14.26 -3.73 -7.13
C THR A 127 -13.60 -4.81 -7.99
N ASP A 128 -13.36 -4.50 -9.27
CA ASP A 128 -12.56 -5.34 -10.17
C ASP A 128 -11.05 -5.04 -10.09
N LEU A 129 -10.63 -4.23 -9.12
CA LEU A 129 -9.23 -3.83 -8.96
C LEU A 129 -8.39 -4.98 -8.37
N PRO A 130 -7.08 -5.00 -8.64
CA PRO A 130 -6.13 -5.83 -7.91
C PRO A 130 -6.07 -5.40 -6.44
N VAL A 131 -6.63 -6.21 -5.54
CA VAL A 131 -6.73 -5.83 -4.11
C VAL A 131 -6.27 -6.93 -3.17
N MET A 132 -5.69 -6.51 -2.04
CA MET A 132 -5.36 -7.36 -0.91
C MET A 132 -6.08 -6.87 0.34
N VAL A 133 -6.91 -7.73 0.93
CA VAL A 133 -7.77 -7.39 2.08
C VAL A 133 -7.70 -8.49 3.13
N ASN A 134 -7.66 -8.15 4.41
CA ASN A 134 -7.87 -9.10 5.48
C ASN A 134 -9.32 -9.03 5.98
N GLU A 135 -9.88 -10.17 6.34
CA GLU A 135 -11.23 -10.25 6.89
C GLU A 135 -11.31 -9.71 8.32
N GLY A 136 -12.49 -9.23 8.69
CA GLY A 136 -12.78 -8.76 10.04
C GLY A 136 -12.19 -7.39 10.37
N ARG A 137 -12.25 -7.02 11.64
CA ARG A 137 -11.88 -5.68 12.14
C ARG A 137 -10.40 -5.50 12.45
N LYS A 138 -9.62 -6.58 12.43
CA LYS A 138 -8.18 -6.55 12.65
C LYS A 138 -7.45 -6.01 11.41
N GLY A 139 -6.25 -5.50 11.60
CA GLY A 139 -5.45 -4.88 10.54
C GLY A 139 -4.44 -3.90 11.14
N GLY A 140 -4.18 -2.82 10.41
CA GLY A 140 -3.36 -1.72 10.89
C GLY A 140 -2.09 -1.50 10.12
N SER A 141 -1.40 -0.41 10.43
CA SER A 141 -0.15 0.01 9.78
C SER A 141 0.94 -1.07 9.82
N THR A 142 1.02 -1.84 10.90
CA THR A 142 2.00 -2.94 11.02
C THR A 142 1.70 -4.08 10.04
N LEU A 143 0.42 -4.34 9.75
CA LEU A 143 0.04 -5.33 8.75
C LEU A 143 0.34 -4.83 7.34
N VAL A 144 0.12 -3.53 7.05
CA VAL A 144 0.56 -2.89 5.79
C VAL A 144 2.06 -3.10 5.59
N VAL A 145 2.86 -2.79 6.61
CA VAL A 145 4.32 -2.97 6.58
C VAL A 145 4.72 -4.43 6.30
N ALA A 146 4.09 -5.37 7.01
CA ALA A 146 4.38 -6.80 6.83
C ALA A 146 4.06 -7.27 5.40
N ILE A 147 2.95 -6.83 4.83
CA ILE A 147 2.53 -7.17 3.46
C ILE A 147 3.53 -6.60 2.44
N ILE A 148 3.81 -5.30 2.51
CA ILE A 148 4.71 -4.64 1.56
C ILE A 148 6.10 -5.29 1.64
N ASN A 149 6.66 -5.45 2.84
CA ASN A 149 7.97 -6.07 3.02
C ASN A 149 8.00 -7.52 2.50
N ALA A 150 6.95 -8.31 2.73
CA ALA A 150 6.87 -9.68 2.20
C ALA A 150 6.92 -9.69 0.66
N ILE A 151 6.17 -8.80 0.01
CA ILE A 151 6.12 -8.71 -1.46
C ILE A 151 7.47 -8.30 -2.02
N ILE A 152 8.08 -7.23 -1.52
CA ILE A 152 9.37 -6.75 -2.02
C ILE A 152 10.51 -7.75 -1.76
N TYR A 153 10.47 -8.51 -0.67
CA TYR A 153 11.45 -9.58 -0.43
C TYR A 153 11.28 -10.76 -1.38
N GLN A 154 10.05 -11.14 -1.70
CA GLN A 154 9.81 -12.16 -2.74
C GLN A 154 10.37 -11.72 -4.09
N MET A 155 10.22 -10.46 -4.44
CA MET A 155 10.75 -9.90 -5.68
C MET A 155 12.28 -9.87 -5.70
N GLN A 156 12.94 -9.54 -4.58
CA GLN A 156 14.40 -9.62 -4.46
C GLN A 156 14.94 -11.03 -4.71
N THR A 157 14.22 -12.04 -4.23
CA THR A 157 14.62 -13.45 -4.42
C THR A 157 14.64 -13.85 -5.90
N ILE A 158 13.82 -13.19 -6.73
CA ILE A 158 13.78 -13.39 -8.18
C ILE A 158 14.93 -12.64 -8.86
N VAL A 159 15.45 -11.56 -8.26
CA VAL A 159 16.45 -10.67 -8.86
C VAL A 159 17.89 -10.97 -8.41
N THR A 160 18.09 -11.66 -7.28
CA THR A 160 19.44 -11.92 -6.75
C THR A 160 19.63 -13.36 -6.31
N ASP A 161 20.57 -14.07 -6.97
CA ASP A 161 21.15 -15.36 -6.52
C ASP A 161 21.76 -15.29 -5.09
N ASP A 162 21.90 -14.10 -4.51
CA ASP A 162 22.51 -13.89 -3.20
C ASP A 162 21.65 -14.38 -2.02
N TYR A 163 20.33 -14.48 -2.17
CA TYR A 163 19.47 -15.01 -1.11
C TYR A 163 19.58 -16.53 -0.94
N VAL A 164 19.96 -17.23 -2.00
CA VAL A 164 20.22 -18.69 -1.97
C VAL A 164 21.38 -19.01 -1.02
N ARG A 165 22.35 -18.10 -0.87
CA ARG A 165 23.50 -18.27 0.04
C ARG A 165 23.12 -18.25 1.52
N TYR A 166 22.10 -17.47 1.92
CA TYR A 166 21.66 -17.42 3.32
C TYR A 166 20.91 -18.67 3.75
N SER A 167 20.09 -19.25 2.88
CA SER A 167 19.34 -20.48 3.18
C SER A 167 20.25 -21.72 3.19
N THR A 168 21.25 -21.79 2.33
CA THR A 168 22.27 -22.85 2.33
C THR A 168 23.20 -22.74 3.55
N ALA A 169 23.63 -21.54 3.92
CA ALA A 169 24.48 -21.33 5.11
C ALA A 169 23.80 -21.70 6.44
N LEU A 170 22.46 -21.70 6.52
CA LEU A 170 21.71 -22.16 7.69
C LEU A 170 21.53 -23.67 7.73
N ASN A 171 21.53 -24.34 6.58
CA ASN A 171 21.45 -25.82 6.50
C ASN A 171 22.80 -26.49 6.77
N ASP A 172 23.91 -25.87 6.38
CA ASP A 172 25.28 -26.41 6.61
C ASP A 172 25.72 -26.33 8.09
N LYS A 173 25.00 -25.58 8.93
CA LYS A 173 25.27 -25.52 10.40
C LYS A 173 24.49 -26.55 11.21
N LYS A 174 23.71 -27.43 10.57
CA LYS A 174 22.94 -28.52 11.22
C LYS A 174 23.44 -29.89 10.89
N GLY A 175 24.66 -30.00 10.33
CA GLY A 175 25.37 -31.26 10.14
C GLY A 175 26.44 -31.48 11.20
#